data_4d527d125557442b47fb4721405395af
#
_entry.id   4d527d125557442b47fb4721405395af
#
_cell.length_a   1.000
_cell.length_b   1.000
_cell.length_c   1.000
_cell.angle_alpha   90.00
_cell.angle_beta   90.00
_cell.angle_gamma   90.00
#
_symmetry.space_group_name_H-M   'P 1'
#
loop_
_entity.id
_entity.type
_entity.pdbx_description
1 polymer ?
#
loop_
_entity_poly.entity_id
_entity_poly.type
_entity_poly.pdbx_seq_one_letter_code
_entity_poly.pdbx_strand_id
1 'polypeptide(L)'
;PVETKDVTLKVWAPQEDQNPNDTYDKGMLAAMCDAFNEAHPEWNITYEYGVCGEDVAKDEVTKDVDAAADVYMFANDQLPILVEAGAIAELGGKNLEEVKATNSESMVNTVTYQGGVYGVPYAYNGWFMYYDSSKFTEDEVKDLDVMLAKDLGDDVTNVCFQLSNSWYIPSFYYGVGGTMFGPDGTDGSSPCDFDD
;
A
#
# COMPACT_ATOMS: atom_id res chain seq x y z
N PRO A 1 -37.29 -2.06 -18.08
CA PRO A 1 -36.51 -1.37 -17.05
C PRO A 1 -35.59 -2.38 -16.38
N VAL A 2 -34.29 -2.08 -16.31
CA VAL A 2 -33.35 -2.83 -15.49
C VAL A 2 -33.80 -2.58 -14.05
N GLU A 3 -34.07 -3.64 -13.29
CA GLU A 3 -34.39 -3.52 -11.88
C GLU A 3 -33.11 -3.07 -11.15
N THR A 4 -33.13 -1.85 -10.63
CA THR A 4 -31.99 -1.29 -9.91
C THR A 4 -31.91 -1.93 -8.52
N LYS A 5 -30.73 -2.37 -8.11
CA LYS A 5 -30.50 -2.93 -6.77
C LYS A 5 -29.97 -1.84 -5.87
N ASP A 6 -30.63 -1.61 -4.74
CA ASP A 6 -30.14 -0.76 -3.67
C ASP A 6 -29.09 -1.50 -2.86
N VAL A 7 -27.92 -0.88 -2.69
CA VAL A 7 -26.79 -1.45 -1.94
C VAL A 7 -26.21 -0.35 -1.06
N THR A 8 -25.89 -0.68 0.19
CA THR A 8 -25.05 0.15 1.05
C THR A 8 -23.70 -0.51 1.19
N LEU A 9 -22.63 0.23 0.92
CA LEU A 9 -21.26 -0.23 1.10
C LEU A 9 -20.54 0.65 2.11
N LYS A 10 -19.99 0.03 3.15
CA LYS A 10 -19.06 0.66 4.06
C LYS A 10 -17.65 0.58 3.46
N VAL A 11 -17.01 1.73 3.26
CA VAL A 11 -15.70 1.84 2.60
C VAL A 11 -14.73 2.59 3.48
N TRP A 12 -13.60 1.95 3.81
CA TRP A 12 -12.54 2.55 4.61
C TRP A 12 -11.28 2.80 3.77
N ALA A 13 -10.72 3.99 3.93
CA ALA A 13 -9.46 4.40 3.32
C ALA A 13 -8.71 5.38 4.23
N PRO A 14 -7.41 5.63 3.98
CA PRO A 14 -6.65 6.66 4.68
C PRO A 14 -7.31 8.05 4.61
N GLN A 15 -7.02 8.90 5.59
CA GLN A 15 -7.59 10.24 5.66
C GLN A 15 -7.19 11.11 4.46
N GLU A 16 -5.97 10.96 3.96
CA GLU A 16 -5.45 11.70 2.80
C GLU A 16 -6.24 11.44 1.53
N ASP A 17 -6.76 10.23 1.33
CA ASP A 17 -7.59 9.88 0.16
C ASP A 17 -9.01 10.47 0.24
N GLN A 18 -9.41 10.91 1.42
CA GLN A 18 -10.73 11.50 1.70
C GLN A 18 -10.68 13.04 1.81
N ASN A 19 -9.48 13.61 1.90
CA ASN A 19 -9.33 15.07 1.97
C ASN A 19 -9.55 15.70 0.59
N PRO A 20 -10.31 16.80 0.52
CA PRO A 20 -10.38 17.63 -0.68
C PRO A 20 -9.00 18.14 -1.11
N ASN A 21 -8.78 18.21 -2.42
CA ASN A 21 -7.58 18.78 -3.01
C ASN A 21 -7.92 19.48 -4.34
N ASP A 22 -6.92 20.04 -5.02
CA ASP A 22 -7.10 20.81 -6.26
C ASP A 22 -7.70 19.97 -7.41
N THR A 23 -7.60 18.65 -7.36
CA THR A 23 -8.13 17.74 -8.39
C THR A 23 -9.50 17.18 -7.98
N TYR A 24 -9.69 16.92 -6.71
CA TYR A 24 -10.89 16.25 -6.17
C TYR A 24 -11.49 17.07 -5.01
N ASP A 25 -12.55 17.79 -5.28
CA ASP A 25 -13.24 18.66 -4.32
C ASP A 25 -13.89 17.93 -3.14
N LYS A 26 -14.13 16.62 -3.28
CA LYS A 26 -14.67 15.72 -2.25
C LYS A 26 -13.66 14.69 -1.73
N GLY A 27 -12.40 14.77 -2.19
CA GLY A 27 -11.39 13.73 -1.99
C GLY A 27 -11.42 12.65 -3.08
N MET A 28 -10.30 11.97 -3.26
CA MET A 28 -10.11 10.98 -4.31
C MET A 28 -11.06 9.78 -4.14
N LEU A 29 -11.22 9.26 -2.92
CA LEU A 29 -12.08 8.11 -2.65
C LEU A 29 -13.53 8.37 -3.09
N ALA A 30 -14.10 9.51 -2.70
CA ALA A 30 -15.47 9.85 -3.07
C ALA A 30 -15.62 10.04 -4.59
N ALA A 31 -14.63 10.63 -5.26
CA ALA A 31 -14.64 10.78 -6.71
C ALA A 31 -14.59 9.41 -7.44
N MET A 32 -13.83 8.46 -6.94
CA MET A 32 -13.78 7.09 -7.47
C MET A 32 -15.12 6.36 -7.28
N CYS A 33 -15.74 6.50 -6.11
CA CYS A 33 -17.06 5.92 -5.83
C CYS A 33 -18.16 6.53 -6.72
N ASP A 34 -18.14 7.85 -6.92
CA ASP A 34 -19.08 8.53 -7.84
C ASP A 34 -18.90 8.02 -9.29
N ALA A 35 -17.65 7.90 -9.75
CA ALA A 35 -17.35 7.36 -11.09
C ALA A 35 -17.80 5.89 -11.24
N PHE A 36 -17.70 5.09 -10.18
CA PHE A 36 -18.22 3.72 -10.18
C PHE A 36 -19.73 3.70 -10.32
N ASN A 37 -20.46 4.55 -9.59
CA ASN A 37 -21.93 4.68 -9.74
C ASN A 37 -22.34 5.09 -11.14
N GLU A 38 -21.61 6.02 -11.77
CA GLU A 38 -21.88 6.44 -13.15
C GLU A 38 -21.66 5.29 -14.16
N ALA A 39 -20.64 4.47 -13.94
CA ALA A 39 -20.33 3.33 -14.79
C ALA A 39 -21.30 2.13 -14.60
N HIS A 40 -21.96 2.06 -13.44
CA HIS A 40 -22.82 0.94 -13.04
C HIS A 40 -24.24 1.39 -12.67
N PRO A 41 -25.02 1.91 -13.63
CA PRO A 41 -26.36 2.43 -13.38
C PRO A 41 -27.39 1.35 -12.97
N GLU A 42 -27.05 0.07 -13.08
CA GLU A 42 -27.83 -1.07 -12.56
C GLU A 42 -27.81 -1.18 -11.04
N TRP A 43 -26.92 -0.43 -10.37
CA TRP A 43 -26.78 -0.40 -8.92
C TRP A 43 -27.09 1.00 -8.40
N ASN A 44 -27.80 1.07 -7.30
CA ASN A 44 -27.99 2.32 -6.53
C ASN A 44 -27.19 2.18 -5.24
N ILE A 45 -25.91 2.61 -5.27
CA ILE A 45 -24.99 2.40 -4.15
C ILE A 45 -24.95 3.64 -3.27
N THR A 46 -25.19 3.43 -1.97
CA THR A 46 -24.93 4.40 -0.92
C THR A 46 -23.62 4.03 -0.25
N TYR A 47 -22.67 4.97 -0.15
CA TYR A 47 -21.39 4.76 0.49
C TYR A 47 -21.38 5.33 1.92
N GLU A 48 -20.92 4.51 2.86
CA GLU A 48 -20.59 4.93 4.23
C GLU A 48 -19.06 4.95 4.38
N TYR A 49 -18.51 6.17 4.36
CA TYR A 49 -17.05 6.33 4.43
C TYR A 49 -16.55 6.30 5.87
N GLY A 50 -15.40 5.63 6.08
CA GLY A 50 -14.68 5.61 7.34
C GLY A 50 -13.19 5.84 7.11
N VAL A 51 -12.50 6.33 8.13
CA VAL A 51 -11.06 6.54 8.09
C VAL A 51 -10.36 5.34 8.71
N CYS A 52 -9.51 4.68 7.93
CA CYS A 52 -8.63 3.62 8.37
C CYS A 52 -7.39 3.62 7.47
N GLY A 53 -6.21 3.82 8.06
CA GLY A 53 -4.95 3.71 7.33
C GLY A 53 -4.65 2.26 6.96
N GLU A 54 -3.98 2.06 5.83
CA GLU A 54 -3.58 0.74 5.35
C GLU A 54 -2.62 0.02 6.31
N ASP A 55 -1.86 0.78 7.10
CA ASP A 55 -0.89 0.29 8.09
C ASP A 55 -1.54 -0.35 9.32
N VAL A 56 -2.76 0.08 9.67
CA VAL A 56 -3.52 -0.40 10.83
C VAL A 56 -4.75 -1.24 10.46
N ALA A 57 -5.00 -1.44 9.18
CA ALA A 57 -6.22 -2.08 8.70
C ALA A 57 -6.46 -3.46 9.32
N LYS A 58 -5.42 -4.32 9.44
CA LYS A 58 -5.57 -5.64 10.07
C LYS A 58 -6.08 -5.53 11.52
N ASP A 59 -5.54 -4.58 12.28
CA ASP A 59 -5.87 -4.43 13.69
C ASP A 59 -7.31 -3.91 13.87
N GLU A 60 -7.75 -3.01 12.99
CA GLU A 60 -9.11 -2.48 13.01
C GLU A 60 -10.15 -3.48 12.53
N VAL A 61 -9.88 -4.18 11.43
CA VAL A 61 -10.81 -5.14 10.81
C VAL A 61 -10.96 -6.39 11.67
N THR A 62 -9.86 -6.92 12.25
CA THR A 62 -9.92 -8.15 13.05
C THR A 62 -10.49 -7.97 14.44
N LYS A 63 -10.75 -6.74 14.90
CA LYS A 63 -11.51 -6.50 16.15
C LYS A 63 -12.92 -7.03 16.08
N ASP A 64 -13.58 -6.86 14.92
CA ASP A 64 -14.93 -7.36 14.64
C ASP A 64 -15.11 -7.38 13.13
N VAL A 65 -14.88 -8.56 12.52
CA VAL A 65 -14.93 -8.74 11.06
C VAL A 65 -16.32 -8.45 10.50
N ASP A 66 -17.37 -8.78 11.25
CA ASP A 66 -18.76 -8.58 10.81
C ASP A 66 -19.18 -7.10 10.84
N ALA A 67 -18.55 -6.30 11.70
CA ALA A 67 -18.80 -4.85 11.82
C ALA A 67 -17.85 -4.00 10.99
N ALA A 68 -16.79 -4.59 10.44
CA ALA A 68 -15.78 -3.90 9.62
C ALA A 68 -16.35 -3.39 8.29
N ALA A 69 -15.53 -2.72 7.51
CA ALA A 69 -15.92 -2.24 6.18
C ALA A 69 -16.04 -3.39 5.17
N ASP A 70 -16.97 -3.23 4.21
CA ASP A 70 -17.12 -4.14 3.07
C ASP A 70 -15.96 -4.03 2.09
N VAL A 71 -15.36 -2.84 2.00
CA VAL A 71 -14.20 -2.54 1.17
C VAL A 71 -13.22 -1.68 1.97
N TYR A 72 -11.96 -2.06 2.00
CA TYR A 72 -10.92 -1.31 2.70
C TYR A 72 -9.54 -1.49 2.07
N MET A 73 -8.67 -0.51 2.31
CA MET A 73 -7.26 -0.58 1.93
C MET A 73 -6.45 -1.26 3.03
N PHE A 74 -5.43 -2.02 2.63
CA PHE A 74 -4.50 -2.65 3.58
C PHE A 74 -3.10 -2.75 2.98
N ALA A 75 -2.08 -2.73 3.82
CA ALA A 75 -0.71 -3.02 3.43
C ALA A 75 -0.52 -4.53 3.22
N ASN A 76 0.18 -4.93 2.17
CA ASN A 76 0.24 -6.33 1.73
C ASN A 76 0.95 -7.29 2.71
N ASP A 77 1.77 -6.78 3.63
CA ASP A 77 2.35 -7.55 4.75
C ASP A 77 1.29 -8.05 5.75
N GLN A 78 0.11 -7.46 5.74
CA GLN A 78 -1.04 -7.85 6.58
C GLN A 78 -1.89 -8.98 5.97
N LEU A 79 -1.66 -9.30 4.70
CA LEU A 79 -2.46 -10.25 3.92
C LEU A 79 -2.68 -11.60 4.62
N PRO A 80 -1.64 -12.29 5.14
CA PRO A 80 -1.83 -13.58 5.80
C PRO A 80 -2.80 -13.52 6.98
N ILE A 81 -2.67 -12.49 7.82
CA ILE A 81 -3.50 -12.29 9.01
C ILE A 81 -4.96 -12.05 8.62
N LEU A 82 -5.20 -11.24 7.62
CA LEU A 82 -6.55 -10.92 7.14
C LEU A 82 -7.23 -12.14 6.52
N VAL A 83 -6.49 -12.96 5.75
CA VAL A 83 -7.03 -14.22 5.18
C VAL A 83 -7.35 -15.23 6.27
N GLU A 84 -6.45 -15.45 7.23
CA GLU A 84 -6.63 -16.39 8.32
C GLU A 84 -7.78 -15.99 9.26
N ALA A 85 -8.01 -14.69 9.42
CA ALA A 85 -9.15 -14.17 10.17
C ALA A 85 -10.49 -14.25 9.40
N GLY A 86 -10.48 -14.65 8.12
CA GLY A 86 -11.67 -14.63 7.26
C GLY A 86 -12.17 -13.20 6.95
N ALA A 87 -11.30 -12.21 7.05
CA ALA A 87 -11.63 -10.80 6.91
C ALA A 87 -11.63 -10.31 5.46
N ILE A 88 -11.05 -11.06 4.54
CA ILE A 88 -11.04 -10.79 3.09
C ILE A 88 -11.41 -12.04 2.30
N ALA A 89 -12.11 -11.83 1.19
CA ALA A 89 -12.56 -12.89 0.32
C ALA A 89 -11.57 -13.16 -0.82
N GLU A 90 -11.42 -14.44 -1.19
CA GLU A 90 -10.66 -14.80 -2.39
C GLU A 90 -11.36 -14.28 -3.65
N LEU A 91 -10.61 -13.67 -4.54
CA LEU A 91 -11.10 -13.23 -5.84
C LEU A 91 -11.27 -14.42 -6.79
N GLY A 92 -12.38 -14.45 -7.50
CA GLY A 92 -12.67 -15.48 -8.49
C GLY A 92 -13.30 -14.96 -9.76
N GLY A 93 -13.46 -15.85 -10.76
CA GLY A 93 -14.13 -15.55 -12.02
C GLY A 93 -13.56 -14.33 -12.73
N LYS A 94 -14.42 -13.46 -13.21
CA LYS A 94 -14.04 -12.27 -14.00
C LYS A 94 -13.16 -11.28 -13.24
N ASN A 95 -13.37 -11.11 -11.93
CA ASN A 95 -12.59 -10.19 -11.12
C ASN A 95 -11.12 -10.63 -11.03
N LEU A 96 -10.89 -11.93 -10.85
CA LEU A 96 -9.54 -12.49 -10.86
C LEU A 96 -8.88 -12.36 -12.25
N GLU A 97 -9.63 -12.62 -13.32
CA GLU A 97 -9.13 -12.47 -14.69
C GLU A 97 -8.73 -11.03 -14.98
N GLU A 98 -9.53 -10.05 -14.54
CA GLU A 98 -9.25 -8.64 -14.72
C GLU A 98 -8.02 -8.19 -13.93
N VAL A 99 -7.90 -8.58 -12.67
CA VAL A 99 -6.71 -8.27 -11.84
C VAL A 99 -5.44 -8.79 -12.50
N LYS A 100 -5.45 -10.03 -13.01
CA LYS A 100 -4.31 -10.63 -13.72
C LYS A 100 -4.01 -9.99 -15.08
N ALA A 101 -5.02 -9.47 -15.76
CA ALA A 101 -4.86 -8.83 -17.06
C ALA A 101 -4.34 -7.39 -16.98
N THR A 102 -4.67 -6.68 -15.88
CA THR A 102 -4.37 -5.26 -15.71
C THR A 102 -3.14 -4.97 -14.84
N ASN A 103 -2.61 -6.00 -14.16
CA ASN A 103 -1.44 -5.87 -13.28
C ASN A 103 -0.30 -6.80 -13.73
N SER A 104 0.94 -6.43 -13.43
CA SER A 104 2.09 -7.32 -13.63
C SER A 104 2.01 -8.52 -12.68
N GLU A 105 2.65 -9.63 -13.06
CA GLU A 105 2.73 -10.82 -12.21
C GLU A 105 3.29 -10.51 -10.82
N SER A 106 4.32 -9.66 -10.74
CA SER A 106 4.89 -9.22 -9.46
C SER A 106 3.88 -8.49 -8.58
N MET A 107 3.03 -7.65 -9.16
CA MET A 107 1.97 -6.97 -8.40
C MET A 107 0.88 -7.94 -7.95
N VAL A 108 0.47 -8.89 -8.79
CA VAL A 108 -0.51 -9.93 -8.39
C VAL A 108 0.04 -10.78 -7.26
N ASN A 109 1.34 -11.08 -7.27
CA ASN A 109 1.99 -11.86 -6.20
C ASN A 109 1.92 -11.16 -4.84
N THR A 110 1.92 -9.82 -4.79
CA THR A 110 1.80 -9.06 -3.52
C THR A 110 0.45 -9.25 -2.82
N VAL A 111 -0.58 -9.68 -3.53
CA VAL A 111 -1.93 -9.95 -3.02
C VAL A 111 -2.30 -11.44 -3.12
N THR A 112 -1.28 -12.31 -3.32
CA THR A 112 -1.46 -13.77 -3.39
C THR A 112 -1.00 -14.42 -2.07
N TYR A 113 -1.84 -15.28 -1.51
CA TYR A 113 -1.54 -16.07 -0.32
C TYR A 113 -2.04 -17.49 -0.47
N GLN A 114 -1.20 -18.50 -0.21
CA GLN A 114 -1.51 -19.92 -0.34
C GLN A 114 -2.15 -20.31 -1.68
N GLY A 115 -1.80 -19.60 -2.76
CA GLY A 115 -2.28 -19.88 -4.13
C GLY A 115 -3.57 -19.14 -4.51
N GLY A 116 -4.27 -18.50 -3.57
CA GLY A 116 -5.42 -17.62 -3.81
C GLY A 116 -5.02 -16.16 -3.96
N VAL A 117 -5.79 -15.37 -4.69
CA VAL A 117 -5.63 -13.92 -4.83
C VAL A 117 -6.73 -13.24 -4.03
N TYR A 118 -6.37 -12.34 -3.11
CA TYR A 118 -7.30 -11.79 -2.11
C TYR A 118 -7.44 -10.27 -2.16
N GLY A 119 -6.81 -9.62 -3.12
CA GLY A 119 -6.89 -8.16 -3.23
C GLY A 119 -6.65 -7.66 -4.64
N VAL A 120 -6.97 -6.41 -4.85
CA VAL A 120 -6.66 -5.66 -6.07
C VAL A 120 -5.47 -4.75 -5.77
N PRO A 121 -4.33 -4.89 -6.47
CA PRO A 121 -3.22 -3.97 -6.28
C PRO A 121 -3.67 -2.52 -6.56
N TYR A 122 -3.48 -1.63 -5.58
CA TYR A 122 -3.92 -0.25 -5.67
C TYR A 122 -2.79 0.72 -6.00
N ALA A 123 -1.68 0.62 -5.26
CA ALA A 123 -0.53 1.48 -5.45
C ALA A 123 0.76 0.69 -5.27
N TYR A 124 1.79 1.10 -6.00
CA TYR A 124 3.16 0.65 -5.78
C TYR A 124 3.77 1.53 -4.69
N ASN A 125 4.28 0.90 -3.63
CA ASN A 125 5.01 1.58 -2.58
C ASN A 125 6.46 1.11 -2.56
N GLY A 126 7.40 2.01 -2.32
CA GLY A 126 8.82 1.71 -2.26
C GLY A 126 9.60 2.82 -1.58
N TRP A 127 10.83 2.49 -1.18
CA TRP A 127 11.72 3.49 -0.61
C TRP A 127 12.36 4.32 -1.70
N PHE A 128 12.37 5.63 -1.50
CA PHE A 128 13.10 6.57 -2.33
C PHE A 128 13.59 7.73 -1.48
N MET A 129 14.60 8.41 -1.97
CA MET A 129 15.20 9.57 -1.32
C MET A 129 14.95 10.80 -2.18
N TYR A 130 14.41 11.86 -1.57
CA TYR A 130 14.45 13.19 -2.15
C TYR A 130 15.82 13.84 -1.89
N TYR A 131 16.34 14.55 -2.86
CA TYR A 131 17.56 15.32 -2.68
C TYR A 131 17.43 16.72 -3.29
N ASP A 132 18.16 17.67 -2.72
CA ASP A 132 18.28 19.02 -3.25
C ASP A 132 19.29 19.02 -4.41
N SER A 133 18.80 19.11 -5.65
CA SER A 133 19.62 19.11 -6.86
C SER A 133 20.50 20.38 -7.02
N SER A 134 20.26 21.43 -6.21
CA SER A 134 21.16 22.58 -6.14
C SER A 134 22.39 22.32 -5.27
N LYS A 135 22.36 21.27 -4.44
CA LYS A 135 23.42 20.92 -3.49
C LYS A 135 24.13 19.62 -3.85
N PHE A 136 23.43 18.68 -4.46
CA PHE A 136 23.95 17.36 -4.83
C PHE A 136 23.72 17.07 -6.30
N THR A 137 24.67 16.42 -6.93
CA THR A 137 24.51 15.83 -8.26
C THR A 137 23.90 14.43 -8.19
N GLU A 138 23.38 13.91 -9.31
CA GLU A 138 22.85 12.55 -9.42
C GLU A 138 23.88 11.45 -9.09
N ASP A 139 25.17 11.72 -9.29
CA ASP A 139 26.22 10.77 -8.95
C ASP A 139 26.58 10.79 -7.46
N GLU A 140 26.60 11.97 -6.84
CA GLU A 140 26.88 12.09 -5.41
C GLU A 140 25.81 11.42 -4.54
N VAL A 141 24.53 11.44 -4.94
CA VAL A 141 23.43 10.85 -4.16
C VAL A 141 23.37 9.33 -4.22
N LYS A 142 24.21 8.71 -5.05
CA LYS A 142 24.34 7.23 -5.12
C LYS A 142 25.25 6.67 -4.04
N ASP A 143 25.99 7.54 -3.35
CA ASP A 143 26.95 7.16 -2.32
C ASP A 143 26.72 7.98 -1.06
N LEU A 144 26.28 7.31 0.00
CA LEU A 144 25.96 7.96 1.27
C LEU A 144 27.19 8.59 1.93
N ASP A 145 28.37 7.98 1.81
CA ASP A 145 29.61 8.51 2.39
C ASP A 145 30.02 9.81 1.67
N VAL A 146 29.84 9.88 0.37
CA VAL A 146 30.05 11.10 -0.41
C VAL A 146 29.09 12.20 0.03
N MET A 147 27.81 11.87 0.23
CA MET A 147 26.81 12.83 0.71
C MET A 147 27.17 13.37 2.10
N LEU A 148 27.52 12.47 3.03
CA LEU A 148 27.86 12.83 4.41
C LEU A 148 29.14 13.65 4.51
N ALA A 149 30.12 13.40 3.66
CA ALA A 149 31.41 14.11 3.65
C ALA A 149 31.36 15.47 2.96
N LYS A 150 30.27 15.79 2.24
CA LYS A 150 30.17 17.06 1.49
C LYS A 150 30.05 18.25 2.43
N ASP A 151 30.89 19.26 2.21
CA ASP A 151 30.81 20.53 2.93
C ASP A 151 29.67 21.40 2.35
N LEU A 152 28.57 21.50 3.10
CA LEU A 152 27.42 22.35 2.78
C LEU A 152 27.28 23.53 3.74
N GLY A 153 28.26 23.71 4.66
CA GLY A 153 28.25 24.72 5.72
C GLY A 153 27.70 24.18 7.06
N ASP A 154 28.06 24.89 8.13
CA ASP A 154 27.84 24.42 9.52
C ASP A 154 26.37 24.26 9.92
N ASP A 155 25.45 24.96 9.24
CA ASP A 155 24.03 24.95 9.56
C ASP A 155 23.21 23.96 8.70
N VAL A 156 23.86 23.12 7.89
CA VAL A 156 23.20 22.20 6.96
C VAL A 156 23.41 20.75 7.36
N THR A 157 22.31 20.03 7.57
CA THR A 157 22.34 18.56 7.71
C THR A 157 22.30 17.93 6.34
N ASN A 158 23.34 17.19 5.97
CA ASN A 158 23.51 16.62 4.63
C ASN A 158 22.50 15.51 4.32
N VAL A 159 22.18 14.68 5.33
CA VAL A 159 21.26 13.55 5.19
C VAL A 159 20.39 13.47 6.44
N CYS A 160 19.10 13.30 6.25
CA CYS A 160 18.15 13.12 7.34
C CYS A 160 17.13 12.04 6.99
N PHE A 161 16.94 11.08 7.89
CA PHE A 161 15.86 10.09 7.79
C PHE A 161 15.50 9.58 9.20
N GLN A 162 14.37 8.90 9.31
CA GLN A 162 13.89 8.39 10.59
C GLN A 162 14.56 7.04 10.92
N LEU A 163 15.74 7.10 11.55
CA LEU A 163 16.57 5.91 11.88
C LEU A 163 15.87 4.91 12.79
N SER A 164 14.97 5.36 13.66
CA SER A 164 14.25 4.48 14.59
C SER A 164 13.04 3.77 13.96
N ASN A 165 12.73 4.04 12.70
CA ASN A 165 11.61 3.43 12.01
C ASN A 165 12.07 2.18 11.27
N SER A 166 11.53 1.01 11.67
CA SER A 166 11.85 -0.29 11.08
C SER A 166 11.45 -0.41 9.59
N TRP A 167 10.63 0.50 9.08
CA TRP A 167 10.27 0.56 7.67
C TRP A 167 11.41 1.08 6.79
N TYR A 168 12.23 2.03 7.29
CA TYR A 168 13.29 2.65 6.50
C TYR A 168 14.66 1.97 6.68
N ILE A 169 14.93 1.41 7.86
CA ILE A 169 16.25 0.85 8.19
C ILE A 169 16.66 -0.32 7.29
N PRO A 170 15.77 -1.22 6.81
CA PRO A 170 16.14 -2.34 5.96
C PRO A 170 16.85 -1.94 4.67
N SER A 171 16.61 -0.72 4.16
CA SER A 171 17.27 -0.23 2.94
C SER A 171 18.81 -0.24 3.04
N PHE A 172 19.37 -0.02 4.24
CA PHE A 172 20.81 -0.08 4.48
C PHE A 172 21.36 -1.52 4.45
N TYR A 173 20.62 -2.46 5.01
CA TYR A 173 20.98 -3.87 5.00
C TYR A 173 20.89 -4.47 3.60
N TYR A 174 19.86 -4.13 2.84
CA TYR A 174 19.76 -4.51 1.43
C TYR A 174 20.89 -3.90 0.59
N GLY A 175 21.30 -2.69 0.90
CA GLY A 175 22.41 -2.01 0.22
C GLY A 175 23.76 -2.72 0.35
N VAL A 176 23.96 -3.51 1.40
CA VAL A 176 25.17 -4.34 1.63
C VAL A 176 24.95 -5.82 1.32
N GLY A 177 23.78 -6.18 0.76
CA GLY A 177 23.49 -7.54 0.30
C GLY A 177 22.72 -8.40 1.29
N GLY A 178 22.26 -7.84 2.41
CA GLY A 178 21.41 -8.56 3.36
C GLY A 178 20.05 -8.92 2.76
N THR A 179 19.43 -9.98 3.24
CA THR A 179 18.11 -10.44 2.78
C THR A 179 17.09 -10.54 3.90
N MET A 180 15.83 -10.30 3.58
CA MET A 180 14.67 -10.55 4.43
C MET A 180 13.66 -11.37 3.64
N PHE A 181 12.96 -12.28 4.30
CA PHE A 181 11.92 -13.10 3.68
C PHE A 181 12.40 -14.00 2.54
N GLY A 182 13.63 -14.54 2.69
CA GLY A 182 14.27 -15.43 1.73
C GLY A 182 14.87 -14.70 0.51
N PRO A 183 15.46 -15.45 -0.44
CA PRO A 183 16.21 -14.87 -1.56
C PRO A 183 15.40 -14.02 -2.52
N ASP A 184 14.08 -14.25 -2.60
CA ASP A 184 13.15 -13.51 -3.46
C ASP A 184 12.25 -12.55 -2.68
N GLY A 185 12.43 -12.44 -1.34
CA GLY A 185 11.70 -11.52 -0.50
C GLY A 185 10.23 -11.91 -0.22
N THR A 186 9.85 -13.17 -0.42
CA THR A 186 8.45 -13.62 -0.32
C THR A 186 8.19 -14.65 0.77
N ASP A 187 9.21 -15.20 1.40
CA ASP A 187 9.09 -16.24 2.44
C ASP A 187 9.16 -15.64 3.85
N GLY A 188 8.02 -15.34 4.44
CA GLY A 188 7.90 -14.81 5.80
C GLY A 188 8.36 -15.77 6.91
N SER A 189 8.64 -17.04 6.59
CA SER A 189 9.19 -18.03 7.51
C SER A 189 10.73 -18.10 7.47
N SER A 190 11.34 -17.47 6.47
CA SER A 190 12.78 -17.43 6.32
C SER A 190 13.41 -16.52 7.38
N PRO A 191 14.50 -16.94 8.04
CA PRO A 191 15.22 -16.06 8.96
C PRO A 191 15.80 -14.86 8.19
N CYS A 192 15.94 -13.75 8.91
CA CYS A 192 16.68 -12.59 8.45
C CYS A 192 18.18 -12.86 8.62
N ASP A 193 19.00 -12.46 7.66
CA ASP A 193 20.46 -12.66 7.68
C ASP A 193 21.25 -11.37 8.03
N PHE A 194 20.62 -10.47 8.79
CA PHE A 194 21.22 -9.18 9.15
C PHE A 194 22.35 -9.26 10.19
N ASP A 195 22.53 -10.39 10.85
CA ASP A 195 23.49 -10.62 11.93
C ASP A 195 24.61 -11.63 11.56
N ASP A 196 24.76 -11.98 10.32
CA ASP A 196 25.82 -12.86 9.80
C ASP A 196 27.11 -12.10 9.37
#